data_664ccac4e38852ea7262d9e3d4b6d61e
#
_entry.id   664ccac4e38852ea7262d9e3d4b6d61e
#
_cell.length_a   1.000
_cell.length_b   1.000
_cell.length_c   1.000
_cell.angle_alpha   90.00
_cell.angle_beta   90.00
_cell.angle_gamma   90.00
#
_symmetry.space_group_name_H-M   'P 1'
#
loop_
_entity.id
_entity.type
_entity.pdbx_description
1 polymer ?
#
loop_
_entity_poly.entity_id
_entity_poly.type
_entity_poly.pdbx_seq_one_letter_code
_entity_poly.pdbx_strand_id
1 'polypeptide(L)'
;MTKPRIGIIPGDPGGIGPELIAKLLSQPDIQEQADILLIGDAHLFALGQQQAGCSYDMQSCDPLTDAWTQQTSFAHYERETISADEVTLAEVSTANGRSALENLNTALCLARDGVIDAITFGPFNKAALIQAGLGHEDELHYMAEFLGVQGYISELNTLDGIWTSRVSSHIALKEVSEYVTETRITKAVHLIDKVLKRSGMTRPRLSVAALNPHAGDNGNFGTEEIEIIQPAVNKLQSEQVNVDGPWPSDTVFLKAKAGEVDGIITMYHDQGQIALKLMGFDRGVTVQGGIPFPVTTPAHGTAFDISGTGKADVKAMQAAFSIACNMAVSYTHLTLPTKA
;
A
#
# COMPACT_ATOMS: atom_id res chain seq x y z
N MET A 1 15.76 19.71 5.02
CA MET A 1 14.36 19.35 4.73
C MET A 1 13.74 18.86 6.02
N THR A 2 12.49 19.18 6.32
CA THR A 2 11.78 18.60 7.46
C THR A 2 11.52 17.13 7.19
N LYS A 3 11.70 16.28 8.20
CA LYS A 3 11.35 14.86 8.10
C LYS A 3 9.84 14.70 7.87
N PRO A 4 9.39 13.71 7.08
CA PRO A 4 7.97 13.39 6.99
C PRO A 4 7.48 12.79 8.30
N ARG A 5 6.21 13.01 8.62
CA ARG A 5 5.54 12.48 9.81
C ARG A 5 4.76 11.24 9.45
N ILE A 6 5.18 10.09 9.93
CA ILE A 6 4.60 8.79 9.55
C ILE A 6 3.84 8.18 10.72
N GLY A 7 2.54 7.93 10.54
CA GLY A 7 1.75 7.13 11.48
C GLY A 7 1.94 5.65 11.22
N ILE A 8 2.22 4.88 12.27
CA ILE A 8 2.36 3.41 12.21
C ILE A 8 1.33 2.76 13.10
N ILE A 9 0.54 1.82 12.56
CA ILE A 9 -0.43 1.02 13.30
C ILE A 9 -0.09 -0.48 13.23
N PRO A 10 -0.40 -1.26 14.30
CA PRO A 10 0.02 -2.66 14.39
C PRO A 10 -0.55 -3.60 13.32
N GLY A 11 -1.70 -3.24 12.72
CA GLY A 11 -2.48 -4.17 11.92
C GLY A 11 -3.29 -5.12 12.79
N ASP A 12 -3.46 -6.37 12.35
CA ASP A 12 -4.11 -7.40 13.19
C ASP A 12 -3.18 -7.85 14.32
N PRO A 13 -3.56 -7.64 15.59
CA PRO A 13 -2.71 -8.02 16.73
C PRO A 13 -2.41 -9.52 16.81
N GLY A 14 -3.28 -10.37 16.25
CA GLY A 14 -3.10 -11.83 16.24
C GLY A 14 -2.09 -12.32 15.21
N GLY A 15 -1.64 -11.44 14.29
CA GLY A 15 -0.68 -11.76 13.24
C GLY A 15 0.75 -11.33 13.57
N ILE A 16 1.55 -11.22 12.51
CA ILE A 16 2.97 -10.82 12.61
C ILE A 16 3.18 -9.29 12.63
N GLY A 17 2.10 -8.49 12.55
CA GLY A 17 2.18 -7.02 12.49
C GLY A 17 2.97 -6.41 13.64
N PRO A 18 2.68 -6.71 14.93
CA PRO A 18 3.46 -6.20 16.05
C PRO A 18 4.95 -6.55 15.98
N GLU A 19 5.29 -7.79 15.60
CA GLU A 19 6.67 -8.25 15.42
C GLU A 19 7.38 -7.47 14.29
N LEU A 20 6.71 -7.28 13.15
CA LEU A 20 7.27 -6.53 12.00
C LEU A 20 7.59 -5.08 12.38
N ILE A 21 6.69 -4.42 13.11
CA ILE A 21 6.90 -3.05 13.56
C ILE A 21 8.09 -2.99 14.53
N ALA A 22 8.17 -3.91 15.48
CA ALA A 22 9.28 -3.94 16.41
C ALA A 22 10.64 -4.11 15.69
N LYS A 23 10.70 -5.01 14.71
CA LYS A 23 11.90 -5.19 13.88
C LYS A 23 12.21 -3.96 13.01
N LEU A 24 11.19 -3.27 12.48
CA LEU A 24 11.35 -2.03 11.73
C LEU A 24 11.96 -0.93 12.63
N LEU A 25 11.38 -0.71 13.81
CA LEU A 25 11.80 0.35 14.73
C LEU A 25 13.19 0.10 15.35
N SER A 26 13.65 -1.14 15.33
CA SER A 26 15.00 -1.50 15.78
C SER A 26 16.09 -1.24 14.73
N GLN A 27 15.74 -0.79 13.51
CA GLN A 27 16.73 -0.44 12.50
C GLN A 27 17.44 0.86 12.90
N PRO A 28 18.79 0.92 12.78
CA PRO A 28 19.57 2.05 13.31
C PRO A 28 19.19 3.41 12.71
N ASP A 29 18.79 3.45 11.43
CA ASP A 29 18.56 4.69 10.70
C ASP A 29 17.07 5.05 10.56
N ILE A 30 16.18 4.36 11.25
CA ILE A 30 14.73 4.52 11.04
C ILE A 30 14.25 5.92 11.45
N GLN A 31 14.76 6.43 12.57
CA GLN A 31 14.42 7.77 13.08
C GLN A 31 15.06 8.90 12.25
N GLU A 32 16.07 8.59 11.43
CA GLU A 32 16.65 9.58 10.53
C GLU A 32 15.76 9.83 9.31
N GLN A 33 14.94 8.84 8.93
CA GLN A 33 14.08 8.89 7.75
C GLN A 33 12.78 9.66 8.01
N ALA A 34 12.20 9.58 9.22
CA ALA A 34 10.92 10.20 9.54
C ALA A 34 10.77 10.50 11.03
N ASP A 35 9.85 11.41 11.34
CA ASP A 35 9.24 11.51 12.66
C ASP A 35 8.10 10.46 12.72
N ILE A 36 8.15 9.54 13.67
CA ILE A 36 7.27 8.38 13.74
C ILE A 36 6.30 8.50 14.90
N LEU A 37 5.00 8.38 14.61
CA LEU A 37 3.92 8.29 15.59
C LEU A 37 3.37 6.87 15.60
N LEU A 38 3.56 6.14 16.69
CA LEU A 38 2.97 4.85 16.93
C LEU A 38 1.52 5.04 17.42
N ILE A 39 0.56 4.41 16.76
CA ILE A 39 -0.87 4.57 17.07
C ILE A 39 -1.42 3.19 17.43
N GLY A 40 -1.87 3.02 18.68
CA GLY A 40 -2.40 1.75 19.17
C GLY A 40 -2.11 1.55 20.65
N ASP A 41 -2.52 0.41 21.18
CA ASP A 41 -2.35 0.03 22.58
C ASP A 41 -0.89 -0.28 22.89
N ALA A 42 -0.32 0.28 23.97
CA ALA A 42 1.09 0.11 24.35
C ALA A 42 1.49 -1.36 24.49
N HIS A 43 0.58 -2.20 25.00
CA HIS A 43 0.87 -3.62 25.19
C HIS A 43 1.03 -4.39 23.85
N LEU A 44 0.44 -3.91 22.72
CA LEU A 44 0.65 -4.50 21.40
C LEU A 44 2.06 -4.23 20.88
N PHE A 45 2.60 -3.03 21.12
CA PHE A 45 3.99 -2.71 20.80
C PHE A 45 4.97 -3.47 21.71
N ALA A 46 4.64 -3.61 23.01
CA ALA A 46 5.41 -4.44 23.93
C ALA A 46 5.41 -5.93 23.52
N LEU A 47 4.26 -6.45 23.08
CA LEU A 47 4.15 -7.79 22.50
C LEU A 47 5.08 -7.96 21.29
N GLY A 48 5.09 -6.99 20.39
CA GLY A 48 5.99 -6.98 19.24
C GLY A 48 7.46 -7.00 19.63
N GLN A 49 7.88 -6.19 20.62
CA GLN A 49 9.24 -6.19 21.16
C GLN A 49 9.63 -7.56 21.71
N GLN A 50 8.73 -8.19 22.48
CA GLN A 50 8.94 -9.52 23.02
C GLN A 50 9.11 -10.57 21.92
N GLN A 51 8.24 -10.57 20.91
CA GLN A 51 8.27 -11.50 19.78
C GLN A 51 9.55 -11.32 18.93
N ALA A 52 9.95 -10.08 18.69
CA ALA A 52 11.14 -9.75 17.91
C ALA A 52 12.44 -9.90 18.68
N GLY A 53 12.41 -10.04 20.01
CA GLY A 53 13.59 -10.07 20.86
C GLY A 53 14.39 -8.77 20.86
N CYS A 54 13.71 -7.63 20.72
CA CYS A 54 14.32 -6.30 20.68
C CYS A 54 13.61 -5.33 21.64
N SER A 55 14.19 -4.16 21.84
CA SER A 55 13.60 -3.09 22.65
C SER A 55 13.84 -1.73 22.01
N TYR A 56 12.88 -0.85 22.16
CA TYR A 56 12.97 0.57 21.84
C TYR A 56 12.13 1.38 22.82
N ASP A 57 12.46 2.64 22.99
CA ASP A 57 11.75 3.53 23.90
C ASP A 57 10.59 4.23 23.20
N MET A 58 9.42 4.22 23.86
CA MET A 58 8.22 4.96 23.43
C MET A 58 7.88 6.01 24.50
N GLN A 59 7.47 7.18 24.04
CA GLN A 59 6.95 8.23 24.90
C GLN A 59 5.51 8.53 24.55
N SER A 60 4.62 8.36 25.53
CA SER A 60 3.20 8.69 25.35
C SER A 60 3.03 10.19 25.08
N CYS A 61 2.19 10.51 24.10
CA CYS A 61 1.84 11.89 23.74
C CYS A 61 0.41 11.96 23.20
N ASP A 62 -0.21 13.11 23.30
CA ASP A 62 -1.38 13.45 22.49
C ASP A 62 -0.89 14.23 21.27
N PRO A 63 -0.93 13.67 20.06
CA PRO A 63 -0.38 14.31 18.87
C PRO A 63 -1.14 15.57 18.44
N LEU A 64 -2.30 15.85 19.03
CA LEU A 64 -3.09 17.05 18.77
C LEU A 64 -2.64 18.26 19.62
N THR A 65 -2.03 18.01 20.78
CA THR A 65 -1.64 19.04 21.74
C THR A 65 -0.15 19.10 22.01
N ASP A 66 0.56 17.97 21.88
CA ASP A 66 1.95 17.83 22.23
C ASP A 66 2.88 18.01 21.03
N ALA A 67 4.08 18.56 21.26
CA ALA A 67 5.17 18.54 20.29
C ALA A 67 5.82 17.16 20.29
N TRP A 68 5.48 16.31 19.32
CA TRP A 68 5.93 14.92 19.24
C TRP A 68 7.00 14.66 18.16
N THR A 69 7.32 15.65 17.33
CA THR A 69 8.36 15.53 16.30
C THR A 69 9.75 15.81 16.86
N GLN A 70 10.80 15.32 16.18
CA GLN A 70 12.23 15.55 16.53
C GLN A 70 12.64 15.04 17.93
N GLN A 71 11.99 14.00 18.41
CA GLN A 71 12.31 13.35 19.69
C GLN A 71 13.35 12.22 19.50
N THR A 72 14.00 11.84 20.60
CA THR A 72 14.94 10.70 20.63
C THR A 72 14.25 9.36 20.85
N SER A 73 13.05 9.38 21.42
CA SER A 73 12.15 8.22 21.58
C SER A 73 11.03 8.26 20.54
N PHE A 74 10.40 7.11 20.25
CA PHE A 74 9.24 7.09 19.37
C PHE A 74 8.03 7.71 20.08
N ALA A 75 7.34 8.63 19.42
CA ALA A 75 6.08 9.18 19.91
C ALA A 75 5.00 8.09 19.86
N HIS A 76 4.20 7.98 20.92
CA HIS A 76 3.17 6.95 21.03
C HIS A 76 1.83 7.58 21.45
N TYR A 77 0.83 7.40 20.59
CA TYR A 77 -0.55 7.76 20.86
C TYR A 77 -1.31 6.55 21.36
N GLU A 78 -1.48 6.48 22.68
CA GLU A 78 -2.20 5.38 23.36
C GLU A 78 -3.65 5.31 22.88
N ARG A 79 -4.09 4.08 22.55
CA ARG A 79 -5.47 3.78 22.18
C ARG A 79 -5.95 2.56 23.00
N GLU A 80 -7.02 2.69 23.71
CA GLU A 80 -7.60 1.59 24.48
C GLU A 80 -8.61 0.82 23.61
N THR A 81 -8.10 0.12 22.57
CA THR A 81 -8.93 -0.58 21.58
C THR A 81 -9.15 -2.04 21.87
N ILE A 82 -8.23 -2.66 22.63
CA ILE A 82 -8.29 -4.08 23.04
C ILE A 82 -7.48 -4.26 24.32
N SER A 83 -7.96 -5.10 25.25
CA SER A 83 -7.17 -5.49 26.42
C SER A 83 -6.22 -6.64 26.09
N ALA A 84 -5.14 -6.77 26.85
CA ALA A 84 -4.10 -7.78 26.60
C ALA A 84 -4.62 -9.23 26.65
N ASP A 85 -5.64 -9.50 27.46
CA ASP A 85 -6.28 -10.81 27.60
C ASP A 85 -7.29 -11.13 26.50
N GLU A 86 -7.76 -10.13 25.74
CA GLU A 86 -8.59 -10.32 24.55
C GLU A 86 -7.78 -10.62 23.29
N VAL A 87 -6.47 -10.32 23.27
CA VAL A 87 -5.62 -10.57 22.10
C VAL A 87 -5.50 -12.06 21.84
N THR A 88 -5.98 -12.50 20.69
CA THR A 88 -5.89 -13.90 20.26
C THR A 88 -4.85 -14.04 19.15
N LEU A 89 -3.78 -14.79 19.42
CA LEU A 89 -2.70 -15.01 18.47
C LEU A 89 -3.04 -16.14 17.50
N ALA A 90 -2.63 -15.98 16.23
CA ALA A 90 -2.72 -17.00 15.18
C ALA A 90 -4.15 -17.47 14.84
N GLU A 91 -5.16 -16.69 15.21
CA GLU A 91 -6.57 -17.01 14.96
C GLU A 91 -7.33 -15.78 14.49
N VAL A 92 -8.41 -16.00 13.72
CA VAL A 92 -9.35 -14.95 13.35
C VAL A 92 -10.17 -14.53 14.57
N SER A 93 -10.07 -13.29 14.98
CA SER A 93 -10.74 -12.75 16.16
C SER A 93 -11.46 -11.45 15.85
N THR A 94 -12.73 -11.36 16.24
CA THR A 94 -13.52 -10.11 16.13
C THR A 94 -12.91 -8.98 16.97
N ALA A 95 -12.36 -9.30 18.16
CA ALA A 95 -11.71 -8.30 19.02
C ALA A 95 -10.45 -7.74 18.35
N ASN A 96 -9.60 -8.61 17.78
CA ASN A 96 -8.43 -8.19 17.00
C ASN A 96 -8.82 -7.31 15.80
N GLY A 97 -9.86 -7.73 15.05
CA GLY A 97 -10.36 -6.97 13.90
C GLY A 97 -10.91 -5.60 14.29
N ARG A 98 -11.62 -5.50 15.43
CA ARG A 98 -12.12 -4.22 15.94
C ARG A 98 -10.96 -3.28 16.31
N SER A 99 -9.98 -3.77 17.07
CA SER A 99 -8.78 -3.00 17.40
C SER A 99 -8.06 -2.49 16.15
N ALA A 100 -7.86 -3.37 15.15
CA ALA A 100 -7.23 -2.99 13.88
C ALA A 100 -8.01 -1.88 13.15
N LEU A 101 -9.34 -1.97 13.12
CA LEU A 101 -10.21 -1.00 12.46
C LEU A 101 -10.24 0.35 13.22
N GLU A 102 -10.29 0.34 14.54
CA GLU A 102 -10.27 1.56 15.36
C GLU A 102 -8.93 2.29 15.24
N ASN A 103 -7.82 1.56 15.24
CA ASN A 103 -6.49 2.14 15.01
C ASN A 103 -6.36 2.71 13.60
N LEU A 104 -6.90 2.03 12.58
CA LEU A 104 -6.96 2.56 11.20
C LEU A 104 -7.76 3.86 11.15
N ASN A 105 -8.95 3.91 11.75
CA ASN A 105 -9.78 5.12 11.79
C ASN A 105 -9.06 6.30 12.44
N THR A 106 -8.35 6.03 13.54
CA THR A 106 -7.53 7.05 14.22
C THR A 106 -6.44 7.58 13.28
N ALA A 107 -5.70 6.70 12.63
CA ALA A 107 -4.65 7.10 11.69
C ALA A 107 -5.19 7.89 10.50
N LEU A 108 -6.36 7.50 9.95
CA LEU A 108 -7.03 8.21 8.87
C LEU A 108 -7.47 9.63 9.29
N CYS A 109 -8.01 9.79 10.49
CA CYS A 109 -8.34 11.12 11.04
C CYS A 109 -7.09 11.99 11.16
N LEU A 110 -6.03 11.48 11.78
CA LEU A 110 -4.77 12.23 11.95
C LEU A 110 -4.13 12.62 10.61
N ALA A 111 -4.18 11.75 9.61
CA ALA A 111 -3.67 12.05 8.28
C ALA A 111 -4.55 13.08 7.54
N ARG A 112 -5.88 12.94 7.61
CA ARG A 112 -6.82 13.91 7.04
C ARG A 112 -6.63 15.32 7.64
N ASP A 113 -6.39 15.38 8.94
CA ASP A 113 -6.26 16.62 9.69
C ASP A 113 -4.81 17.18 9.63
N GLY A 114 -3.92 16.52 8.88
CA GLY A 114 -2.54 16.98 8.62
C GLY A 114 -1.59 16.85 9.82
N VAL A 115 -1.94 16.01 10.80
CA VAL A 115 -1.06 15.70 11.95
C VAL A 115 0.06 14.76 11.53
N ILE A 116 -0.24 13.79 10.67
CA ILE A 116 0.73 12.91 10.01
C ILE A 116 0.63 13.07 8.50
N ASP A 117 1.70 12.78 7.78
CA ASP A 117 1.81 12.96 6.33
C ASP A 117 1.53 11.68 5.54
N ALA A 118 1.70 10.51 6.18
CA ALA A 118 1.43 9.20 5.59
C ALA A 118 1.16 8.15 6.68
N ILE A 119 0.60 7.01 6.25
CA ILE A 119 0.30 5.85 7.10
C ILE A 119 1.05 4.63 6.57
N THR A 120 1.69 3.89 7.49
CA THR A 120 2.19 2.54 7.22
C THR A 120 1.60 1.60 8.25
N PHE A 121 1.05 0.47 7.82
CA PHE A 121 0.39 -0.45 8.74
C PHE A 121 0.86 -1.91 8.59
N GLY A 122 0.86 -2.65 9.70
CA GLY A 122 1.05 -4.09 9.74
C GLY A 122 -0.12 -4.81 9.04
N PRO A 123 0.08 -6.05 8.54
CA PRO A 123 -0.95 -6.76 7.77
C PRO A 123 -2.27 -6.91 8.54
N PHE A 124 -3.38 -6.70 7.83
CA PHE A 124 -4.72 -6.98 8.35
C PHE A 124 -5.18 -8.40 8.03
N ASN A 125 -6.04 -8.94 8.90
CA ASN A 125 -6.81 -10.15 8.60
C ASN A 125 -8.19 -9.75 8.06
N LYS A 126 -8.45 -10.04 6.80
CA LYS A 126 -9.70 -9.66 6.14
C LYS A 126 -10.94 -10.27 6.82
N ALA A 127 -10.86 -11.52 7.26
CA ALA A 127 -11.98 -12.17 7.95
C ALA A 127 -12.26 -11.51 9.30
N ALA A 128 -11.23 -11.15 10.06
CA ALA A 128 -11.36 -10.44 11.35
C ALA A 128 -11.98 -9.05 11.14
N LEU A 129 -11.53 -8.29 10.12
CA LEU A 129 -12.10 -6.98 9.78
C LEU A 129 -13.59 -7.09 9.39
N ILE A 130 -13.97 -8.08 8.58
CA ILE A 130 -15.37 -8.32 8.20
C ILE A 130 -16.21 -8.63 9.42
N GLN A 131 -15.73 -9.51 10.32
CA GLN A 131 -16.42 -9.82 11.58
C GLN A 131 -16.55 -8.59 12.49
N ALA A 132 -15.59 -7.69 12.45
CA ALA A 132 -15.60 -6.42 13.18
C ALA A 132 -16.47 -5.32 12.54
N GLY A 133 -17.08 -5.58 11.37
CA GLY A 133 -18.00 -4.65 10.73
C GLY A 133 -17.35 -3.75 9.68
N LEU A 134 -16.30 -4.20 8.98
CA LEU A 134 -15.65 -3.45 7.89
C LEU A 134 -16.68 -2.92 6.85
N GLY A 135 -17.70 -3.70 6.51
CA GLY A 135 -18.79 -3.30 5.62
C GLY A 135 -18.44 -3.16 4.14
N HIS A 136 -17.18 -3.42 3.77
CA HIS A 136 -16.64 -3.27 2.42
C HIS A 136 -15.91 -4.55 1.97
N GLU A 137 -15.59 -4.66 0.68
CA GLU A 137 -14.87 -5.81 0.15
C GLU A 137 -13.40 -5.87 0.62
N ASP A 138 -12.80 -4.70 0.92
CA ASP A 138 -11.45 -4.55 1.44
C ASP A 138 -11.25 -3.22 2.18
N GLU A 139 -10.07 -3.07 2.79
CA GLU A 139 -9.70 -1.88 3.54
C GLU A 139 -9.55 -0.62 2.66
N LEU A 140 -9.20 -0.75 1.37
CA LEU A 140 -9.10 0.39 0.46
C LEU A 140 -10.45 1.05 0.23
N HIS A 141 -11.49 0.24 -0.05
CA HIS A 141 -12.85 0.75 -0.23
C HIS A 141 -13.41 1.36 1.05
N TYR A 142 -13.11 0.74 2.20
CA TYR A 142 -13.45 1.30 3.50
C TYR A 142 -12.79 2.66 3.73
N MET A 143 -11.47 2.77 3.52
CA MET A 143 -10.74 4.04 3.67
C MET A 143 -11.27 5.13 2.74
N ALA A 144 -11.59 4.76 1.50
CA ALA A 144 -12.12 5.70 0.51
C ALA A 144 -13.48 6.27 0.94
N GLU A 145 -14.39 5.43 1.42
CA GLU A 145 -15.68 5.87 1.94
C GLU A 145 -15.52 6.71 3.20
N PHE A 146 -14.70 6.26 4.16
CA PHE A 146 -14.42 7.00 5.41
C PHE A 146 -13.91 8.42 5.15
N LEU A 147 -13.06 8.58 4.12
CA LEU A 147 -12.50 9.88 3.72
C LEU A 147 -13.36 10.66 2.72
N GLY A 148 -14.48 10.10 2.27
CA GLY A 148 -15.34 10.73 1.27
C GLY A 148 -14.68 10.87 -0.11
N VAL A 149 -13.79 9.95 -0.48
CA VAL A 149 -13.06 9.98 -1.75
C VAL A 149 -14.02 9.77 -2.91
N GLN A 150 -14.02 10.70 -3.85
CA GLN A 150 -14.79 10.63 -5.09
C GLN A 150 -13.83 10.40 -6.26
N GLY A 151 -13.65 9.19 -6.70
CA GLY A 151 -12.73 8.93 -7.81
C GLY A 151 -12.36 7.48 -7.98
N TYR A 152 -11.43 7.23 -8.89
CA TYR A 152 -10.91 5.90 -9.11
C TYR A 152 -9.88 5.55 -8.03
N ILE A 153 -10.10 4.44 -7.38
CA ILE A 153 -9.22 3.85 -6.39
C ILE A 153 -8.78 2.46 -6.86
N SER A 154 -7.57 2.08 -6.56
CA SER A 154 -7.06 0.72 -6.79
C SER A 154 -5.80 0.50 -5.96
N GLU A 155 -5.64 -0.70 -5.45
CA GLU A 155 -4.35 -1.11 -4.91
C GLU A 155 -3.29 -1.13 -6.01
N LEU A 156 -2.14 -0.57 -5.71
CA LEU A 156 -0.94 -0.67 -6.50
C LEU A 156 0.04 -1.59 -5.78
N ASN A 157 0.71 -2.46 -6.51
CA ASN A 157 1.75 -3.29 -5.91
C ASN A 157 3.10 -2.88 -6.46
N THR A 158 4.11 -2.89 -5.60
CA THR A 158 5.48 -2.57 -6.02
C THR A 158 6.49 -3.54 -5.43
N LEU A 159 7.52 -3.81 -6.20
CA LEU A 159 8.65 -4.66 -5.85
C LEU A 159 9.91 -4.11 -6.52
N ASP A 160 10.93 -3.77 -5.72
CA ASP A 160 12.25 -3.33 -6.21
C ASP A 160 12.18 -2.24 -7.31
N GLY A 161 11.23 -1.28 -7.15
CA GLY A 161 11.04 -0.18 -8.09
C GLY A 161 10.12 -0.48 -9.29
N ILE A 162 9.67 -1.72 -9.47
CA ILE A 162 8.66 -2.08 -10.46
C ILE A 162 7.28 -1.92 -9.83
N TRP A 163 6.40 -1.19 -10.50
CA TRP A 163 5.04 -0.96 -10.02
C TRP A 163 4.01 -1.63 -10.92
N THR A 164 2.91 -2.09 -10.34
CA THR A 164 1.78 -2.61 -11.10
C THR A 164 0.47 -1.97 -10.66
N SER A 165 -0.37 -1.70 -11.63
CA SER A 165 -1.79 -1.39 -11.49
C SER A 165 -2.60 -2.41 -12.27
N ARG A 166 -3.91 -2.46 -12.06
CA ARG A 166 -4.78 -3.42 -12.74
C ARG A 166 -6.12 -2.80 -13.11
N VAL A 167 -6.64 -3.24 -14.26
CA VAL A 167 -7.94 -2.77 -14.78
C VAL A 167 -9.11 -3.43 -14.06
N SER A 168 -8.94 -4.71 -13.70
CA SER A 168 -9.88 -5.46 -12.87
C SER A 168 -9.16 -6.18 -11.73
N SER A 169 -9.83 -6.36 -10.59
CA SER A 169 -9.26 -6.95 -9.37
C SER A 169 -10.04 -8.21 -8.96
N HIS A 170 -10.88 -8.15 -7.96
CA HIS A 170 -11.57 -9.29 -7.34
C HIS A 170 -12.86 -9.66 -8.10
N ILE A 171 -12.75 -10.06 -9.37
CA ILE A 171 -13.86 -10.52 -10.20
C ILE A 171 -13.57 -11.91 -10.76
N ALA A 172 -14.61 -12.61 -11.18
CA ALA A 172 -14.44 -13.90 -11.83
C ALA A 172 -13.70 -13.74 -13.17
N LEU A 173 -12.76 -14.67 -13.47
CA LEU A 173 -11.96 -14.58 -14.70
C LEU A 173 -12.80 -14.49 -15.98
N LYS A 174 -13.95 -15.18 -16.01
CA LYS A 174 -14.90 -15.13 -17.14
C LYS A 174 -15.49 -13.73 -17.42
N GLU A 175 -15.43 -12.83 -16.44
CA GLU A 175 -15.99 -11.48 -16.53
C GLU A 175 -14.93 -10.44 -16.95
N VAL A 176 -13.64 -10.82 -16.97
CA VAL A 176 -12.54 -9.89 -17.19
C VAL A 176 -12.68 -9.15 -18.51
N SER A 177 -13.01 -9.82 -19.61
CA SER A 177 -13.13 -9.19 -20.94
C SER A 177 -14.18 -8.06 -20.96
N GLU A 178 -15.27 -8.21 -20.22
CA GLU A 178 -16.32 -7.20 -20.10
C GLU A 178 -15.86 -5.99 -19.26
N TYR A 179 -14.93 -6.21 -18.34
CA TYR A 179 -14.34 -5.16 -17.51
C TYR A 179 -13.24 -4.38 -18.24
N VAL A 180 -12.62 -4.94 -19.29
CA VAL A 180 -11.60 -4.26 -20.08
C VAL A 180 -12.27 -3.23 -20.98
N THR A 181 -12.26 -1.97 -20.56
CA THR A 181 -12.84 -0.84 -21.29
C THR A 181 -11.82 0.32 -21.36
N GLU A 182 -11.91 1.15 -22.41
CA GLU A 182 -11.08 2.35 -22.55
C GLU A 182 -11.07 3.20 -21.28
N THR A 183 -12.25 3.41 -20.69
CA THR A 183 -12.40 4.22 -19.47
C THR A 183 -11.65 3.62 -18.29
N ARG A 184 -11.72 2.31 -18.07
CA ARG A 184 -11.02 1.66 -16.94
C ARG A 184 -9.51 1.64 -17.14
N ILE A 185 -9.05 1.35 -18.36
CA ILE A 185 -7.62 1.41 -18.71
C ILE A 185 -7.09 2.83 -18.46
N THR A 186 -7.77 3.84 -18.98
CA THR A 186 -7.37 5.25 -18.80
C THR A 186 -7.29 5.64 -17.33
N LYS A 187 -8.28 5.25 -16.51
CA LYS A 187 -8.28 5.52 -15.07
C LYS A 187 -7.13 4.81 -14.36
N ALA A 188 -6.86 3.54 -14.67
CA ALA A 188 -5.77 2.78 -14.08
C ALA A 188 -4.40 3.38 -14.42
N VAL A 189 -4.20 3.81 -15.68
CA VAL A 189 -2.97 4.46 -16.11
C VAL A 189 -2.78 5.81 -15.43
N HIS A 190 -3.81 6.66 -15.37
CA HIS A 190 -3.72 7.94 -14.68
C HIS A 190 -3.44 7.80 -13.18
N LEU A 191 -4.02 6.78 -12.56
CA LEU A 191 -3.78 6.52 -11.13
C LEU A 191 -2.32 6.17 -10.88
N ILE A 192 -1.75 5.20 -11.62
CA ILE A 192 -0.36 4.80 -11.42
C ILE A 192 0.61 5.90 -11.80
N ASP A 193 0.36 6.66 -12.89
CA ASP A 193 1.17 7.82 -13.28
C ASP A 193 1.24 8.86 -12.16
N LYS A 194 0.08 9.18 -11.58
CA LYS A 194 -0.01 10.11 -10.44
C LYS A 194 0.74 9.60 -9.21
N VAL A 195 0.61 8.32 -8.88
CA VAL A 195 1.28 7.72 -7.72
C VAL A 195 2.79 7.69 -7.93
N LEU A 196 3.27 7.31 -9.10
CA LEU A 196 4.69 7.29 -9.43
C LEU A 196 5.31 8.71 -9.43
N LYS A 197 4.59 9.70 -9.93
CA LYS A 197 5.00 11.10 -9.82
C LYS A 197 5.10 11.56 -8.36
N ARG A 198 4.15 11.13 -7.52
CA ARG A 198 4.20 11.38 -6.07
C ARG A 198 5.32 10.63 -5.35
N SER A 199 5.78 9.51 -5.88
CA SER A 199 6.96 8.80 -5.34
C SER A 199 8.30 9.41 -5.77
N GLY A 200 8.27 10.53 -6.52
CA GLY A 200 9.47 11.27 -6.94
C GLY A 200 9.90 11.04 -8.39
N MET A 201 9.17 10.24 -9.18
CA MET A 201 9.49 10.03 -10.60
C MET A 201 8.93 11.16 -11.44
N THR A 202 9.78 11.94 -12.10
CA THR A 202 9.35 13.09 -12.89
C THR A 202 8.53 12.67 -14.13
N ARG A 203 8.92 11.58 -14.80
CA ARG A 203 8.31 11.07 -16.04
C ARG A 203 8.29 9.54 -16.03
N PRO A 204 7.37 8.90 -15.30
CA PRO A 204 7.28 7.45 -15.25
C PRO A 204 7.12 6.84 -16.65
N ARG A 205 7.77 5.71 -16.89
CA ARG A 205 7.63 4.91 -18.12
C ARG A 205 6.61 3.82 -17.85
N LEU A 206 5.46 3.91 -18.48
CA LEU A 206 4.35 3.01 -18.25
C LEU A 206 4.15 2.08 -19.44
N SER A 207 3.81 0.82 -19.19
CA SER A 207 3.43 -0.14 -20.23
C SER A 207 2.10 -0.80 -19.90
N VAL A 208 1.21 -0.84 -20.88
CA VAL A 208 -0.07 -1.55 -20.78
C VAL A 208 0.12 -2.98 -21.28
N ALA A 209 -0.20 -3.97 -20.44
CA ALA A 209 -0.21 -5.37 -20.83
C ALA A 209 -1.41 -5.67 -21.73
N ALA A 210 -1.27 -6.64 -22.62
CA ALA A 210 -2.37 -7.17 -23.40
C ALA A 210 -3.28 -8.06 -22.54
N LEU A 211 -4.51 -8.26 -22.98
CA LEU A 211 -5.44 -9.24 -22.42
C LEU A 211 -5.16 -10.63 -22.97
N ASN A 212 -5.04 -10.69 -24.31
CA ASN A 212 -4.97 -11.96 -25.04
C ASN A 212 -3.51 -12.39 -25.31
N PRO A 213 -3.28 -13.70 -25.57
CA PRO A 213 -1.96 -14.22 -25.93
C PRO A 213 -1.37 -13.48 -27.15
N HIS A 214 -0.06 -13.21 -27.09
CA HIS A 214 0.68 -12.51 -28.16
C HIS A 214 0.08 -11.15 -28.56
N ALA A 215 -0.55 -10.45 -27.59
CA ALA A 215 -1.28 -9.20 -27.82
C ALA A 215 -2.35 -9.33 -28.93
N GLY A 216 -3.10 -10.42 -28.88
CA GLY A 216 -4.21 -10.71 -29.80
C GLY A 216 -3.78 -11.24 -31.19
N ASP A 217 -2.48 -11.24 -31.52
CA ASP A 217 -1.93 -11.70 -32.79
C ASP A 217 -2.75 -11.22 -34.01
N ASN A 218 -2.87 -9.88 -34.16
CA ASN A 218 -3.66 -9.22 -35.19
C ASN A 218 -5.15 -9.65 -35.24
N GLY A 219 -5.73 -10.00 -34.09
CA GLY A 219 -7.13 -10.39 -33.95
C GLY A 219 -7.38 -11.91 -34.04
N ASN A 220 -6.33 -12.72 -34.20
CA ASN A 220 -6.47 -14.18 -34.23
C ASN A 220 -6.91 -14.78 -32.89
N PHE A 221 -6.54 -14.13 -31.77
CA PHE A 221 -6.82 -14.59 -30.41
C PHE A 221 -7.71 -13.61 -29.61
N GLY A 222 -8.44 -12.75 -30.29
CA GLY A 222 -9.30 -11.72 -29.71
C GLY A 222 -9.00 -10.35 -30.31
N THR A 223 -9.95 -9.44 -30.20
CA THR A 223 -9.87 -8.10 -30.81
C THR A 223 -9.75 -6.97 -29.79
N GLU A 224 -9.75 -7.28 -28.49
CA GLU A 224 -9.71 -6.30 -27.40
C GLU A 224 -8.48 -5.38 -27.49
N GLU A 225 -7.35 -5.91 -27.95
CA GLU A 225 -6.14 -5.11 -28.17
C GLU A 225 -6.34 -4.05 -29.26
N ILE A 226 -7.01 -4.42 -30.36
CA ILE A 226 -7.25 -3.55 -31.50
C ILE A 226 -8.37 -2.54 -31.21
N GLU A 227 -9.47 -3.04 -30.63
CA GLU A 227 -10.71 -2.27 -30.48
C GLU A 227 -10.75 -1.44 -29.20
N ILE A 228 -10.02 -1.81 -28.15
CA ILE A 228 -10.12 -1.20 -26.82
C ILE A 228 -8.76 -0.73 -26.31
N ILE A 229 -7.75 -1.63 -26.22
CA ILE A 229 -6.52 -1.33 -25.47
C ILE A 229 -5.65 -0.34 -26.25
N GLN A 230 -5.42 -0.58 -27.56
CA GLN A 230 -4.62 0.31 -28.39
C GLN A 230 -5.25 1.72 -28.52
N PRO A 231 -6.57 1.88 -28.71
CA PRO A 231 -7.25 3.18 -28.67
C PRO A 231 -7.04 3.90 -27.33
N ALA A 232 -7.14 3.20 -26.19
CA ALA A 232 -6.89 3.78 -24.88
C ALA A 232 -5.44 4.26 -24.74
N VAL A 233 -4.46 3.49 -25.19
CA VAL A 233 -3.04 3.87 -25.19
C VAL A 233 -2.81 5.10 -26.06
N ASN A 234 -3.35 5.12 -27.27
CA ASN A 234 -3.20 6.25 -28.19
C ASN A 234 -3.77 7.55 -27.60
N LYS A 235 -4.93 7.46 -26.95
CA LYS A 235 -5.54 8.59 -26.25
C LYS A 235 -4.66 9.11 -25.13
N LEU A 236 -4.14 8.24 -24.27
CA LEU A 236 -3.24 8.60 -23.16
C LEU A 236 -1.95 9.25 -23.68
N GLN A 237 -1.40 8.76 -24.81
CA GLN A 237 -0.24 9.38 -25.46
C GLN A 237 -0.57 10.79 -25.97
N SER A 238 -1.78 11.01 -26.51
CA SER A 238 -2.24 12.34 -26.91
C SER A 238 -2.39 13.30 -25.73
N GLU A 239 -2.66 12.78 -24.53
CA GLU A 239 -2.68 13.49 -23.25
C GLU A 239 -1.27 13.66 -22.65
N GLN A 240 -0.23 13.27 -23.38
CA GLN A 240 1.19 13.34 -22.99
C GLN A 240 1.58 12.44 -21.81
N VAL A 241 0.80 11.41 -21.52
CA VAL A 241 1.22 10.36 -20.61
C VAL A 241 2.30 9.51 -21.28
N ASN A 242 3.40 9.23 -20.57
CA ASN A 242 4.48 8.42 -21.10
C ASN A 242 4.15 6.91 -20.95
N VAL A 243 3.32 6.43 -21.87
CA VAL A 243 2.79 5.06 -21.86
C VAL A 243 2.92 4.42 -23.22
N ASP A 244 3.18 3.13 -23.27
CA ASP A 244 3.19 2.29 -24.46
C ASP A 244 2.39 1.00 -24.27
N GLY A 245 2.26 0.22 -25.33
CA GLY A 245 1.49 -1.04 -25.34
C GLY A 245 0.38 -1.04 -26.40
N PRO A 246 -0.45 -2.11 -26.49
CA PRO A 246 -0.40 -3.28 -25.60
C PRO A 246 0.82 -4.19 -25.85
N TRP A 247 1.47 -4.62 -24.78
CA TRP A 247 2.57 -5.58 -24.83
C TRP A 247 2.10 -6.98 -24.42
N PRO A 248 2.60 -8.04 -25.04
CA PRO A 248 2.32 -9.39 -24.57
C PRO A 248 2.62 -9.53 -23.08
N SER A 249 1.65 -10.03 -22.32
CA SER A 249 1.70 -10.08 -20.85
C SER A 249 2.79 -10.98 -20.28
N ASP A 250 3.21 -11.99 -21.05
CA ASP A 250 4.30 -12.91 -20.71
C ASP A 250 5.70 -12.26 -20.86
N THR A 251 5.83 -11.17 -21.59
CA THR A 251 7.12 -10.51 -21.85
C THR A 251 7.26 -9.12 -21.25
N VAL A 252 6.18 -8.40 -20.97
CA VAL A 252 6.24 -7.03 -20.44
C VAL A 252 7.00 -6.95 -19.11
N PHE A 253 6.92 -7.96 -18.26
CA PHE A 253 7.66 -8.02 -17.00
C PHE A 253 9.17 -8.20 -17.19
N LEU A 254 9.62 -8.77 -18.31
CA LEU A 254 11.04 -8.83 -18.66
C LEU A 254 11.59 -7.43 -18.97
N LYS A 255 10.79 -6.58 -19.62
CA LYS A 255 11.14 -5.17 -19.87
C LYS A 255 11.29 -4.40 -18.54
N ALA A 256 10.37 -4.61 -17.59
CA ALA A 256 10.45 -4.00 -16.28
C ALA A 256 11.69 -4.48 -15.51
N LYS A 257 11.98 -5.78 -15.54
CA LYS A 257 13.19 -6.35 -14.92
C LYS A 257 14.48 -5.81 -15.55
N ALA A 258 14.46 -5.48 -16.84
CA ALA A 258 15.58 -4.83 -17.53
C ALA A 258 15.69 -3.32 -17.23
N GLY A 259 14.78 -2.74 -16.43
CA GLY A 259 14.77 -1.33 -16.10
C GLY A 259 14.27 -0.42 -17.24
N GLU A 260 13.56 -0.97 -18.21
CA GLU A 260 13.00 -0.21 -19.33
C GLU A 260 11.65 0.42 -19.00
N VAL A 261 10.92 -0.14 -18.02
CA VAL A 261 9.57 0.22 -17.61
C VAL A 261 9.52 0.38 -16.09
N ASP A 262 8.85 1.42 -15.61
CA ASP A 262 8.68 1.72 -14.19
C ASP A 262 7.33 1.21 -13.65
N GLY A 263 6.30 1.19 -14.51
CA GLY A 263 4.96 0.74 -14.14
C GLY A 263 4.26 -0.07 -15.24
N ILE A 264 3.61 -1.17 -14.84
CA ILE A 264 2.85 -2.04 -15.73
C ILE A 264 1.38 -1.99 -15.33
N ILE A 265 0.50 -1.79 -16.32
CA ILE A 265 -0.94 -1.87 -16.16
C ILE A 265 -1.42 -3.21 -16.70
N THR A 266 -1.87 -4.08 -15.81
CA THR A 266 -2.38 -5.41 -16.14
C THR A 266 -3.89 -5.39 -16.29
N MET A 267 -4.43 -6.35 -17.05
CA MET A 267 -5.87 -6.42 -17.29
C MET A 267 -6.63 -7.05 -16.13
N TYR A 268 -5.99 -8.01 -15.41
CA TYR A 268 -6.58 -8.69 -14.27
C TYR A 268 -5.55 -9.02 -13.19
N HIS A 269 -6.03 -9.38 -12.02
CA HIS A 269 -5.25 -9.58 -10.80
C HIS A 269 -4.05 -10.53 -11.00
N ASP A 270 -4.29 -11.77 -11.41
CA ASP A 270 -3.24 -12.80 -11.46
C ASP A 270 -2.18 -12.53 -12.53
N GLN A 271 -2.53 -11.78 -13.58
CA GLN A 271 -1.60 -11.39 -14.63
C GLN A 271 -0.39 -10.60 -14.07
N GLY A 272 -0.62 -9.75 -13.06
CA GLY A 272 0.42 -8.99 -12.38
C GLY A 272 0.97 -9.69 -11.14
N GLN A 273 0.10 -10.28 -10.33
CA GLN A 273 0.49 -10.83 -9.03
C GLN A 273 1.39 -12.06 -9.15
N ILE A 274 1.15 -12.94 -10.12
CA ILE A 274 2.02 -14.11 -10.36
C ILE A 274 3.44 -13.64 -10.68
N ALA A 275 3.59 -12.68 -11.59
CA ALA A 275 4.90 -12.18 -11.98
C ALA A 275 5.64 -11.53 -10.80
N LEU A 276 5.00 -10.61 -10.06
CA LEU A 276 5.62 -9.94 -8.92
C LEU A 276 6.01 -10.92 -7.81
N LYS A 277 5.12 -11.89 -7.48
CA LYS A 277 5.42 -12.88 -6.44
C LYS A 277 6.59 -13.78 -6.80
N LEU A 278 6.71 -14.18 -8.06
CA LEU A 278 7.87 -14.95 -8.54
C LEU A 278 9.17 -14.15 -8.56
N MET A 279 9.09 -12.82 -8.70
CA MET A 279 10.26 -11.94 -8.68
C MET A 279 10.76 -11.66 -7.26
N GLY A 280 9.89 -11.67 -6.23
CA GLY A 280 10.28 -11.41 -4.85
C GLY A 280 9.11 -11.21 -3.90
N PHE A 281 8.50 -12.29 -3.44
CA PHE A 281 7.35 -12.23 -2.53
C PHE A 281 7.65 -11.54 -1.19
N ASP A 282 8.89 -11.68 -0.71
CA ASP A 282 9.36 -11.21 0.61
C ASP A 282 9.53 -9.69 0.71
N ARG A 283 9.50 -8.96 -0.41
CA ARG A 283 9.73 -7.51 -0.46
C ARG A 283 8.59 -6.71 -1.08
N GLY A 284 7.52 -7.38 -1.43
CA GLY A 284 6.35 -6.75 -2.05
C GLY A 284 5.66 -5.75 -1.12
N VAL A 285 5.24 -4.62 -1.67
CA VAL A 285 4.48 -3.59 -0.96
C VAL A 285 3.18 -3.32 -1.68
N THR A 286 2.11 -3.12 -0.93
CA THR A 286 0.83 -2.59 -1.40
C THR A 286 0.73 -1.12 -1.05
N VAL A 287 0.38 -0.31 -2.03
CA VAL A 287 0.10 1.13 -1.88
C VAL A 287 -1.36 1.37 -2.21
N GLN A 288 -2.08 2.03 -1.32
CA GLN A 288 -3.50 2.32 -1.45
C GLN A 288 -3.71 3.52 -2.38
N GLY A 289 -3.91 3.22 -3.67
CA GLY A 289 -3.99 4.23 -4.71
C GLY A 289 -5.33 4.97 -4.74
N GLY A 290 -5.27 6.29 -4.91
CA GLY A 290 -6.46 7.16 -4.95
C GLY A 290 -6.80 7.83 -3.63
N ILE A 291 -6.23 7.38 -2.52
CA ILE A 291 -6.35 8.02 -1.20
C ILE A 291 -5.59 9.37 -1.20
N PRO A 292 -6.08 10.39 -0.44
CA PRO A 292 -5.50 11.75 -0.46
C PRO A 292 -4.03 11.84 -0.02
N PHE A 293 -3.60 10.95 0.86
CA PHE A 293 -2.23 10.85 1.40
C PHE A 293 -1.68 9.42 1.19
N PRO A 294 -0.35 9.20 1.28
CA PRO A 294 0.23 7.87 1.13
C PRO A 294 -0.23 6.91 2.23
N VAL A 295 -0.66 5.72 1.83
CA VAL A 295 -0.99 4.62 2.74
C VAL A 295 -0.36 3.35 2.19
N THR A 296 0.50 2.71 2.98
CA THR A 296 1.33 1.57 2.55
C THR A 296 1.28 0.42 3.53
N THR A 297 1.44 -0.81 3.02
CA THR A 297 1.51 -2.03 3.82
C THR A 297 2.34 -3.09 3.10
N PRO A 298 2.94 -4.07 3.82
CA PRO A 298 3.47 -5.27 3.18
C PRO A 298 2.43 -5.97 2.31
N ALA A 299 2.84 -6.49 1.14
CA ALA A 299 1.93 -7.19 0.21
C ALA A 299 1.58 -8.63 0.63
N HIS A 300 2.02 -9.06 1.83
CA HIS A 300 1.67 -10.35 2.41
C HIS A 300 0.65 -10.19 3.54
N GLY A 301 -0.05 -11.28 3.91
CA GLY A 301 -1.03 -11.29 4.99
C GLY A 301 -0.42 -11.43 6.38
N THR A 302 -1.28 -11.72 7.35
CA THR A 302 -0.97 -11.83 8.79
C THR A 302 -0.05 -12.99 9.16
N ALA A 303 0.17 -13.96 8.28
CA ALA A 303 1.06 -15.11 8.46
C ALA A 303 0.89 -15.78 9.86
N PHE A 304 -0.32 -16.21 10.15
CA PHE A 304 -0.69 -16.81 11.43
C PHE A 304 0.15 -18.04 11.79
N ASP A 305 0.66 -18.77 10.80
CA ASP A 305 1.55 -19.92 10.94
C ASP A 305 2.88 -19.62 11.63
N ILE A 306 3.33 -18.38 11.59
CA ILE A 306 4.56 -17.92 12.23
C ILE A 306 4.34 -16.82 13.29
N SER A 307 3.08 -16.45 13.55
CA SER A 307 2.77 -15.43 14.57
C SER A 307 3.33 -15.82 15.94
N GLY A 308 3.97 -14.88 16.63
CA GLY A 308 4.58 -15.07 17.94
C GLY A 308 5.90 -15.86 17.94
N THR A 309 6.44 -16.25 16.79
CA THR A 309 7.65 -17.10 16.72
C THR A 309 8.97 -16.32 16.52
N GLY A 310 8.94 -15.03 16.30
CA GLY A 310 10.13 -14.22 16.03
C GLY A 310 10.71 -14.40 14.61
N LYS A 311 9.97 -15.07 13.70
CA LYS A 311 10.47 -15.44 12.36
C LYS A 311 10.03 -14.52 11.22
N ALA A 312 9.19 -13.51 11.51
CA ALA A 312 8.71 -12.60 10.47
C ALA A 312 9.87 -11.86 9.78
N ASP A 313 9.86 -11.82 8.44
CA ASP A 313 10.84 -11.06 7.66
C ASP A 313 10.39 -9.61 7.51
N VAL A 314 11.20 -8.68 8.00
CA VAL A 314 10.89 -7.25 8.05
C VAL A 314 11.02 -6.52 6.73
N LYS A 315 11.61 -7.13 5.69
CA LYS A 315 11.96 -6.46 4.42
C LYS A 315 10.78 -5.76 3.74
N ALA A 316 9.63 -6.43 3.66
CA ALA A 316 8.43 -5.82 3.07
C ALA A 316 7.92 -4.62 3.88
N MET A 317 7.99 -4.69 5.22
CA MET A 317 7.62 -3.59 6.11
C MET A 317 8.59 -2.41 6.00
N GLN A 318 9.90 -2.68 5.88
CA GLN A 318 10.92 -1.66 5.61
C GLN A 318 10.67 -0.97 4.27
N ALA A 319 10.38 -1.75 3.22
CA ALA A 319 10.06 -1.21 1.91
C ALA A 319 8.78 -0.36 1.94
N ALA A 320 7.72 -0.83 2.63
CA ALA A 320 6.47 -0.09 2.79
C ALA A 320 6.69 1.27 3.49
N PHE A 321 7.45 1.26 4.60
CA PHE A 321 7.80 2.48 5.33
C PHE A 321 8.62 3.45 4.46
N SER A 322 9.65 2.96 3.77
CA SER A 322 10.48 3.81 2.90
C SER A 322 9.68 4.45 1.76
N ILE A 323 8.73 3.71 1.17
CA ILE A 323 7.83 4.25 0.14
C ILE A 323 6.92 5.32 0.73
N ALA A 324 6.34 5.11 1.92
CA ALA A 324 5.54 6.10 2.61
C ALA A 324 6.32 7.41 2.85
N CYS A 325 7.56 7.30 3.33
CA CYS A 325 8.45 8.45 3.55
C CYS A 325 8.71 9.22 2.25
N ASN A 326 9.10 8.53 1.18
CA ASN A 326 9.40 9.16 -0.11
C ASN A 326 8.18 9.87 -0.72
N MET A 327 7.01 9.24 -0.64
CA MET A 327 5.76 9.82 -1.14
C MET A 327 5.31 11.03 -0.29
N ALA A 328 5.49 10.99 1.03
CA ALA A 328 5.14 12.08 1.93
C ALA A 328 6.00 13.33 1.67
N VAL A 329 7.31 13.18 1.47
CA VAL A 329 8.22 14.30 1.13
C VAL A 329 7.81 14.94 -0.18
N SER A 330 7.51 14.15 -1.21
CA SER A 330 7.09 14.67 -2.52
C SER A 330 5.73 15.38 -2.48
N TYR A 331 4.83 14.95 -1.59
CA TYR A 331 3.50 15.54 -1.40
C TYR A 331 3.58 16.95 -0.81
N THR A 332 4.45 17.18 0.19
CA THR A 332 4.62 18.51 0.81
C THR A 332 5.17 19.54 -0.16
N HIS A 333 5.98 19.14 -1.14
CA HIS A 333 6.49 20.05 -2.17
C HIS A 333 5.44 20.47 -3.21
N LEU A 334 4.42 19.63 -3.47
CA LEU A 334 3.36 19.92 -4.44
C LEU A 334 2.22 20.77 -3.87
N THR A 335 2.06 20.80 -2.54
CA THR A 335 0.96 21.49 -1.85
C THR A 335 1.33 22.86 -1.26
N LEU A 336 2.63 23.20 -1.19
CA LEU A 336 3.04 24.53 -0.81
C LEU A 336 2.70 25.52 -1.95
N PRO A 337 1.89 26.58 -1.69
CA PRO A 337 1.71 27.63 -2.67
C PRO A 337 3.08 28.25 -2.95
N THR A 338 3.50 28.26 -4.21
CA THR A 338 4.61 29.08 -4.65
C THR A 338 4.35 30.50 -4.19
N LYS A 339 5.07 30.95 -3.16
CA LYS A 339 5.05 32.37 -2.77
C LYS A 339 5.55 33.14 -4.00
N ALA A 340 4.61 33.84 -4.65
CA ALA A 340 4.90 34.86 -5.63
C ALA A 340 5.59 36.07 -4.96
#